data_ce8e217f3111ab819a1b93855d764bda
#
_entry.id   ce8e217f3111ab819a1b93855d764bda
#
_cell.length_a   1.000
_cell.length_b   1.000
_cell.length_c   1.000
_cell.angle_alpha   90.00
_cell.angle_beta   90.00
_cell.angle_gamma   90.00
#
_symmetry.space_group_name_H-M   'P 1'
#
loop_
_entity.id
_entity.type
_entity.pdbx_description
1 polymer ?
#
loop_
_entity_poly.entity_id
_entity_poly.type
_entity_poly.pdbx_seq_one_letter_code
_entity_poly.pdbx_strand_id
1 'polypeptide(L)'
;VKALIDNQEYTSDQVELYMNKDRNIMVPVSMLRDALNCSARVYDNDRLLVEKHNLSVSLSLDEKKAYVNGEDEKIKSALTKVGGKLYVSLNDLSNLLGYKCDFDITKNTVVAADTDTSALVPTYFDLREKGRVSKIRNQGTYGTCWAFAATSARESSLLPEEKYSFSVDN
;
A
#
# COMPACT_ATOMS: atom_id res chain seq x y z
N VAL A 1 14.17 6.31 19.06
CA VAL A 1 13.58 5.26 18.23
C VAL A 1 14.40 5.17 16.95
N LYS A 2 14.65 3.95 16.49
CA LYS A 2 15.43 3.68 15.29
C LYS A 2 14.73 2.65 14.41
N ALA A 3 14.93 2.76 13.10
CA ALA A 3 14.57 1.75 12.14
C ALA A 3 15.79 1.40 11.29
N LEU A 4 16.07 0.11 11.13
CA LEU A 4 17.09 -0.40 10.24
C LEU A 4 16.39 -1.14 9.10
N ILE A 5 16.44 -0.59 7.91
CA ILE A 5 15.77 -1.13 6.73
C ILE A 5 16.84 -1.40 5.67
N ASP A 6 16.98 -2.65 5.26
CA ASP A 6 17.98 -3.11 4.28
C ASP A 6 19.40 -2.57 4.60
N ASN A 7 19.80 -2.64 5.89
CA ASN A 7 21.04 -2.12 6.43
C ASN A 7 21.19 -0.58 6.44
N GLN A 8 20.17 0.17 6.09
CA GLN A 8 20.15 1.63 6.23
C GLN A 8 19.46 2.03 7.53
N GLU A 9 20.15 2.84 8.34
CA GLU A 9 19.62 3.32 9.63
C GLU A 9 18.85 4.62 9.44
N TYR A 10 17.64 4.67 10.02
CA TYR A 10 16.77 5.84 10.12
C TYR A 10 16.54 6.14 11.61
N THR A 11 16.84 7.36 12.02
CA THR A 11 16.67 7.79 13.41
C THR A 11 15.57 8.85 13.54
N SER A 12 15.00 8.99 14.74
CA SER A 12 14.00 10.02 15.03
C SER A 12 14.48 11.44 14.80
N ASP A 13 15.81 11.67 14.80
CA ASP A 13 16.40 12.98 14.55
C ASP A 13 16.45 13.32 13.05
N GLN A 14 16.49 12.30 12.20
CA GLN A 14 16.54 12.44 10.75
C GLN A 14 15.14 12.42 10.12
N VAL A 15 14.27 11.58 10.68
CA VAL A 15 12.90 11.37 10.21
C VAL A 15 11.98 11.36 11.43
N GLU A 16 10.83 11.96 11.37
CA GLU A 16 9.88 12.06 12.48
C GLU A 16 9.27 10.71 12.87
N LEU A 17 10.11 9.77 13.32
CA LEU A 17 9.69 8.45 13.78
C LEU A 17 9.23 8.53 15.23
N TYR A 18 8.18 7.81 15.57
CA TYR A 18 7.77 7.63 16.97
C TYR A 18 7.26 6.22 17.24
N MET A 19 7.28 5.83 18.52
CA MET A 19 6.70 4.58 18.96
C MET A 19 5.29 4.83 19.50
N ASN A 20 4.31 4.08 19.00
CA ASN A 20 2.95 4.17 19.51
C ASN A 20 2.73 3.31 20.78
N LYS A 21 1.50 3.34 21.32
CA LYS A 21 1.13 2.60 22.54
C LYS A 21 1.25 1.08 22.39
N ASP A 22 1.09 0.59 21.18
CA ASP A 22 1.17 -0.85 20.84
C ASP A 22 2.60 -1.30 20.54
N ARG A 23 3.61 -0.45 20.84
CA ARG A 23 5.04 -0.66 20.60
C ARG A 23 5.39 -0.87 19.10
N ASN A 24 4.63 -0.28 18.22
CA ASN A 24 4.95 -0.23 16.79
C ASN A 24 5.64 1.10 16.46
N ILE A 25 6.65 1.02 15.61
CA ILE A 25 7.32 2.22 15.09
C ILE A 25 6.46 2.80 13.97
N MET A 26 6.01 4.02 14.20
CA MET A 26 5.23 4.80 13.24
C MET A 26 6.17 5.66 12.42
N VAL A 27 6.02 5.56 11.10
CA VAL A 27 6.84 6.30 10.13
C VAL A 27 5.98 7.20 9.27
N PRO A 28 6.46 8.39 8.90
CA PRO A 28 5.71 9.26 8.00
C PRO A 28 5.64 8.63 6.60
N VAL A 29 4.49 8.75 5.96
CA VAL A 29 4.25 8.19 4.62
C VAL A 29 5.26 8.72 3.59
N SER A 30 5.76 9.94 3.78
CA SER A 30 6.76 10.55 2.89
C SER A 30 8.08 9.77 2.77
N MET A 31 8.44 9.00 3.80
CA MET A 31 9.69 8.24 3.78
C MET A 31 9.58 6.85 3.11
N LEU A 32 8.36 6.36 2.89
CA LEU A 32 8.14 4.97 2.44
C LEU A 32 8.80 4.67 1.10
N ARG A 33 8.77 5.63 0.17
CA ARG A 33 9.37 5.46 -1.15
C ARG A 33 10.86 5.12 -1.06
N ASP A 34 11.59 5.91 -0.29
CA ASP A 34 13.04 5.79 -0.19
C ASP A 34 13.45 4.63 0.73
N ALA A 35 12.68 4.41 1.80
CA ALA A 35 13.02 3.40 2.80
C ALA A 35 12.62 1.97 2.38
N LEU A 36 11.47 1.80 1.73
CA LEU A 36 10.94 0.48 1.36
C LEU A 36 10.95 0.22 -0.14
N ASN A 37 11.55 1.12 -0.94
CA ASN A 37 11.61 1.01 -2.40
C ASN A 37 10.22 0.67 -3.00
N CYS A 38 9.21 1.45 -2.61
CA CYS A 38 7.82 1.24 -3.00
C CYS A 38 7.20 2.53 -3.54
N SER A 39 6.10 2.43 -4.27
CA SER A 39 5.27 3.59 -4.53
C SER A 39 4.29 3.81 -3.37
N ALA A 40 4.09 5.06 -2.97
CA ALA A 40 3.12 5.43 -1.94
C ALA A 40 2.30 6.62 -2.43
N ARG A 41 0.98 6.47 -2.44
CA ARG A 41 0.02 7.51 -2.86
C ARG A 41 -1.03 7.71 -1.79
N VAL A 42 -1.36 8.95 -1.52
CA VAL A 42 -2.41 9.32 -0.58
C VAL A 42 -3.63 9.81 -1.36
N TYR A 43 -4.81 9.30 -1.05
CA TYR A 43 -6.09 9.69 -1.61
C TYR A 43 -6.96 10.34 -0.53
N ASP A 44 -7.64 11.39 -0.88
CA ASP A 44 -8.61 12.12 -0.03
C ASP A 44 -8.09 12.50 1.37
N ASN A 45 -6.76 12.50 1.58
CA ASN A 45 -6.06 12.72 2.86
C ASN A 45 -6.38 11.71 3.98
N ASP A 46 -7.00 10.59 3.68
CA ASP A 46 -7.43 9.57 4.64
C ASP A 46 -7.11 8.14 4.20
N ARG A 47 -6.69 7.93 2.96
CA ARG A 47 -6.34 6.61 2.43
C ARG A 47 -4.92 6.60 1.88
N LEU A 48 -4.20 5.53 2.18
CA LEU A 48 -2.85 5.27 1.69
C LEU A 48 -2.84 4.01 0.82
N LEU A 49 -2.36 4.13 -0.40
CA LEU A 49 -2.05 3.00 -1.27
C LEU A 49 -0.54 2.86 -1.39
N VAL A 50 -0.03 1.70 -1.05
CA VAL A 50 1.39 1.35 -1.20
C VAL A 50 1.52 0.18 -2.15
N GLU A 51 2.39 0.32 -3.15
CA GLU A 51 2.62 -0.72 -4.14
C GLU A 51 4.11 -1.05 -4.21
N LYS A 52 4.42 -2.33 -4.16
CA LYS A 52 5.77 -2.87 -4.33
C LYS A 52 5.70 -4.19 -5.08
N HIS A 53 6.41 -4.28 -6.20
CA HIS A 53 6.34 -5.44 -7.10
C HIS A 53 4.88 -5.76 -7.47
N ASN A 54 4.41 -6.96 -7.10
CA ASN A 54 3.05 -7.45 -7.32
C ASN A 54 2.13 -7.27 -6.10
N LEU A 55 2.61 -6.60 -5.05
CA LEU A 55 1.85 -6.33 -3.84
C LEU A 55 1.26 -4.93 -3.89
N SER A 56 -0.04 -4.85 -3.59
CA SER A 56 -0.79 -3.60 -3.45
C SER A 56 -1.45 -3.61 -2.08
N VAL A 57 -1.09 -2.65 -1.24
CA VAL A 57 -1.59 -2.53 0.14
C VAL A 57 -2.34 -1.22 0.28
N SER A 58 -3.63 -1.29 0.58
CA SER A 58 -4.48 -0.13 0.86
C SER A 58 -4.81 -0.06 2.35
N LEU A 59 -4.70 1.14 2.91
CA LEU A 59 -4.95 1.44 4.32
C LEU A 59 -5.85 2.65 4.43
N SER A 60 -6.85 2.58 5.32
CA SER A 60 -7.72 3.72 5.66
C SER A 60 -7.35 4.32 7.01
N LEU A 61 -7.59 5.63 7.14
CA LEU A 61 -7.33 6.36 8.37
C LEU A 61 -8.15 5.77 9.54
N ASP A 62 -7.49 5.57 10.68
CA ASP A 62 -8.06 5.07 11.92
C ASP A 62 -8.65 3.64 11.87
N GLU A 63 -8.46 2.92 10.75
CA GLU A 63 -8.88 1.53 10.62
C GLU A 63 -7.72 0.56 10.90
N LYS A 64 -7.95 -0.47 11.75
CA LYS A 64 -7.00 -1.58 12.00
C LYS A 64 -7.18 -2.71 10.99
N LYS A 65 -7.26 -2.35 9.72
CA LYS A 65 -7.48 -3.24 8.60
C LYS A 65 -6.71 -2.73 7.39
N ALA A 66 -6.15 -3.65 6.63
CA ALA A 66 -5.51 -3.40 5.35
C ALA A 66 -6.17 -4.25 4.27
N TYR A 67 -6.09 -3.82 3.04
CA TYR A 67 -6.43 -4.62 1.87
C TYR A 67 -5.16 -4.94 1.11
N VAL A 68 -4.79 -6.21 1.05
CA VAL A 68 -3.61 -6.69 0.31
C VAL A 68 -4.07 -7.40 -0.94
N ASN A 69 -3.80 -6.82 -2.11
CA ASN A 69 -4.31 -7.32 -3.40
C ASN A 69 -5.83 -7.56 -3.42
N GLY A 70 -6.57 -6.77 -2.63
CA GLY A 70 -8.04 -6.85 -2.52
C GLY A 70 -8.54 -7.83 -1.45
N GLU A 71 -7.68 -8.49 -0.72
CA GLU A 71 -8.03 -9.36 0.42
C GLU A 71 -7.83 -8.63 1.75
N ASP A 72 -8.73 -8.88 2.70
CA ASP A 72 -8.71 -8.26 4.02
C ASP A 72 -7.60 -8.84 4.89
N GLU A 73 -6.76 -7.97 5.44
CA GLU A 73 -5.72 -8.32 6.39
C GLU A 73 -5.84 -7.46 7.66
N LYS A 74 -5.68 -8.10 8.83
CA LYS A 74 -5.68 -7.39 10.12
C LYS A 74 -4.29 -6.82 10.40
N ILE A 75 -4.26 -5.56 10.80
CA ILE A 75 -3.05 -4.87 11.25
C ILE A 75 -3.17 -4.48 12.73
N LYS A 76 -2.03 -4.32 13.39
CA LYS A 76 -1.99 -3.95 14.81
C LYS A 76 -2.24 -2.46 15.01
N SER A 77 -1.71 -1.63 14.12
CA SER A 77 -1.79 -0.17 14.21
C SER A 77 -2.42 0.42 12.97
N ALA A 78 -3.46 1.23 13.16
CA ALA A 78 -4.12 1.95 12.08
C ALA A 78 -3.20 3.00 11.43
N LEU A 79 -3.49 3.37 10.19
CA LEU A 79 -2.99 4.61 9.59
C LEU A 79 -3.46 5.78 10.46
N THR A 80 -2.55 6.65 10.88
CA THR A 80 -2.87 7.77 11.79
C THR A 80 -2.41 9.10 11.23
N LYS A 81 -3.06 10.19 11.66
CA LYS A 81 -2.70 11.54 11.26
C LYS A 81 -2.23 12.35 12.48
N VAL A 82 -0.99 12.84 12.43
CA VAL A 82 -0.38 13.64 13.50
C VAL A 82 0.21 14.89 12.89
N GLY A 83 -0.17 16.06 13.39
CA GLY A 83 0.35 17.33 12.89
C GLY A 83 0.09 17.57 11.39
N GLY A 84 -0.98 17.00 10.84
CA GLY A 84 -1.30 17.07 9.40
C GLY A 84 -0.57 16.08 8.51
N LYS A 85 0.38 15.30 9.06
CA LYS A 85 1.12 14.24 8.35
C LYS A 85 0.51 12.87 8.64
N LEU A 86 0.52 11.99 7.64
CA LEU A 86 0.09 10.61 7.78
C LEU A 86 1.26 9.72 8.21
N TYR A 87 0.97 8.84 9.17
CA TYR A 87 1.90 7.86 9.72
C TYR A 87 1.34 6.46 9.62
N VAL A 88 2.19 5.53 9.26
CA VAL A 88 1.86 4.11 9.17
C VAL A 88 2.83 3.30 10.04
N SER A 89 2.35 2.18 10.55
CA SER A 89 3.20 1.22 11.28
C SER A 89 4.20 0.58 10.32
N LEU A 90 5.49 0.80 10.58
CA LEU A 90 6.55 0.18 9.80
C LEU A 90 6.50 -1.34 9.90
N ASN A 91 6.23 -1.86 11.10
CA ASN A 91 6.13 -3.30 11.33
C ASN A 91 5.00 -3.94 10.51
N ASP A 92 3.79 -3.36 10.57
CA ASP A 92 2.64 -3.90 9.86
C ASP A 92 2.86 -3.80 8.34
N LEU A 93 3.24 -2.61 7.85
CA LEU A 93 3.44 -2.39 6.42
C LEU A 93 4.59 -3.25 5.85
N SER A 94 5.71 -3.35 6.56
CA SER A 94 6.84 -4.19 6.13
C SER A 94 6.42 -5.66 5.99
N ASN A 95 5.69 -6.19 6.96
CA ASN A 95 5.18 -7.56 6.88
C ASN A 95 4.24 -7.77 5.69
N LEU A 96 3.34 -6.79 5.43
CA LEU A 96 2.41 -6.86 4.30
C LEU A 96 3.12 -6.74 2.94
N LEU A 97 4.27 -6.08 2.89
CA LEU A 97 5.10 -5.93 1.69
C LEU A 97 6.16 -7.04 1.53
N GLY A 98 6.13 -8.08 2.38
CA GLY A 98 7.02 -9.22 2.29
C GLY A 98 8.40 -9.02 2.89
N TYR A 99 8.62 -7.96 3.70
CA TYR A 99 9.84 -7.84 4.50
C TYR A 99 9.81 -8.78 5.70
N LYS A 100 10.95 -9.33 6.05
CA LYS A 100 11.15 -9.91 7.38
C LYS A 100 11.37 -8.77 8.37
N CYS A 101 10.43 -8.63 9.30
CA CYS A 101 10.46 -7.56 10.28
C CYS A 101 10.68 -8.15 11.68
N ASP A 102 11.69 -7.68 12.37
CA ASP A 102 11.98 -8.04 13.76
C ASP A 102 12.13 -6.77 14.61
N PHE A 103 11.76 -6.87 15.89
CA PHE A 103 11.84 -5.76 16.82
C PHE A 103 12.81 -6.07 17.96
N ASP A 104 13.96 -5.40 17.96
CA ASP A 104 14.91 -5.45 19.06
C ASP A 104 14.44 -4.51 20.18
N ILE A 105 13.82 -5.11 21.19
CA ILE A 105 13.29 -4.40 22.37
C ILE A 105 14.41 -3.67 23.14
N THR A 106 15.62 -4.25 23.17
CA THR A 106 16.71 -3.69 23.96
C THR A 106 17.27 -2.42 23.33
N LYS A 107 17.24 -2.34 22.00
CA LYS A 107 17.74 -1.20 21.23
C LYS A 107 16.65 -0.25 20.77
N ASN A 108 15.36 -0.56 21.05
CA ASN A 108 14.24 0.20 20.50
C ASN A 108 14.32 0.37 18.96
N THR A 109 14.68 -0.72 18.28
CA THR A 109 14.98 -0.71 16.85
C THR A 109 14.12 -1.72 16.13
N VAL A 110 13.44 -1.32 15.06
CA VAL A 110 12.87 -2.24 14.09
C VAL A 110 13.92 -2.55 13.04
N VAL A 111 14.12 -3.83 12.78
CA VAL A 111 14.95 -4.32 11.68
C VAL A 111 14.01 -4.89 10.62
N ALA A 112 14.02 -4.31 9.45
CA ALA A 112 13.28 -4.81 8.29
C ALA A 112 14.28 -5.15 7.17
N ALA A 113 14.24 -6.39 6.69
CA ALA A 113 15.05 -6.83 5.56
C ALA A 113 14.11 -7.28 4.44
N ASP A 114 14.36 -6.78 3.24
CA ASP A 114 13.62 -7.21 2.06
C ASP A 114 13.80 -8.72 1.87
N THR A 115 12.69 -9.41 1.66
CA THR A 115 12.72 -10.80 1.20
C THR A 115 12.51 -10.77 -0.29
N ASP A 116 13.31 -11.52 -1.02
CA ASP A 116 13.10 -11.68 -2.45
C ASP A 116 11.68 -12.17 -2.72
N THR A 117 10.81 -11.24 -3.14
CA THR A 117 9.41 -11.49 -3.44
C THR A 117 9.22 -12.14 -4.81
N SER A 118 10.31 -12.37 -5.58
CA SER A 118 10.22 -13.05 -6.87
C SER A 118 9.61 -14.44 -6.75
N ALA A 119 9.81 -15.10 -5.60
CA ALA A 119 9.17 -16.38 -5.27
C ALA A 119 7.66 -16.26 -4.97
N LEU A 120 7.16 -15.05 -4.73
CA LEU A 120 5.73 -14.80 -4.45
C LEU A 120 4.91 -14.49 -5.70
N VAL A 121 5.54 -14.50 -6.89
CA VAL A 121 4.80 -14.36 -8.14
C VAL A 121 3.94 -15.60 -8.33
N PRO A 122 2.62 -15.50 -8.32
CA PRO A 122 1.75 -16.65 -8.49
C PRO A 122 1.92 -17.24 -9.90
N THR A 123 1.88 -18.55 -10.01
CA THR A 123 1.89 -19.27 -11.31
C THR A 123 0.63 -18.98 -12.14
N TYR A 124 -0.41 -18.49 -11.48
CA TYR A 124 -1.67 -18.06 -12.08
C TYR A 124 -2.13 -16.76 -11.42
N PHE A 125 -2.52 -15.79 -12.21
CA PHE A 125 -3.05 -14.51 -11.73
C PHE A 125 -4.17 -14.02 -12.65
N ASP A 126 -5.38 -13.92 -12.09
CA ASP A 126 -6.55 -13.41 -12.80
C ASP A 126 -7.16 -12.21 -12.05
N LEU A 127 -7.12 -11.06 -12.70
CA LEU A 127 -7.66 -9.81 -12.14
C LEU A 127 -9.18 -9.89 -11.88
N ARG A 128 -9.91 -10.77 -12.59
CA ARG A 128 -11.35 -10.98 -12.38
C ARG A 128 -11.63 -11.59 -11.02
N GLU A 129 -10.83 -12.58 -10.62
CA GLU A 129 -10.91 -13.23 -9.31
C GLU A 129 -10.56 -12.27 -8.18
N LYS A 130 -9.72 -11.29 -8.47
CA LYS A 130 -9.33 -10.23 -7.53
C LYS A 130 -10.31 -9.05 -7.48
N GLY A 131 -11.41 -9.11 -8.22
CA GLY A 131 -12.37 -8.01 -8.28
C GLY A 131 -11.82 -6.71 -8.89
N ARG A 132 -10.71 -6.81 -9.64
CA ARG A 132 -10.00 -5.67 -10.25
C ARG A 132 -10.26 -5.51 -11.73
N VAL A 133 -11.41 -5.97 -12.22
CA VAL A 133 -11.81 -5.78 -13.60
C VAL A 133 -13.15 -5.05 -13.66
N SER A 134 -13.20 -3.99 -14.45
CA SER A 134 -14.42 -3.25 -14.69
C SER A 134 -15.40 -4.08 -15.53
N LYS A 135 -16.68 -3.65 -15.56
CA LYS A 135 -17.70 -4.32 -16.38
C LYS A 135 -17.33 -4.26 -17.86
N ILE A 136 -17.53 -5.38 -18.56
CA ILE A 136 -17.42 -5.44 -20.01
C ILE A 136 -18.53 -4.57 -20.62
N ARG A 137 -18.13 -3.68 -21.52
CA ARG A 137 -19.01 -2.78 -22.27
C ARG A 137 -18.84 -3.00 -23.77
N ASN A 138 -19.87 -2.72 -24.52
CA ASN A 138 -19.86 -2.83 -25.98
C ASN A 138 -19.83 -1.42 -26.60
N GLN A 139 -18.88 -1.16 -27.48
CA GLN A 139 -18.72 0.13 -28.17
C GLN A 139 -19.74 0.34 -29.32
N GLY A 140 -20.52 -0.71 -29.67
CA GLY A 140 -21.39 -0.65 -30.83
C GLY A 140 -20.65 -0.60 -32.17
N THR A 141 -21.15 0.20 -33.09
CA THR A 141 -20.56 0.39 -34.43
C THR A 141 -19.56 1.53 -34.52
N TYR A 142 -19.30 2.22 -33.42
CA TYR A 142 -18.37 3.37 -33.38
C TYR A 142 -16.92 2.92 -33.22
N GLY A 143 -16.00 3.63 -33.88
CA GLY A 143 -14.55 3.36 -33.81
C GLY A 143 -13.91 3.87 -32.50
N THR A 144 -14.53 3.63 -31.35
CA THR A 144 -14.14 4.16 -30.02
C THR A 144 -13.45 3.13 -29.11
N CYS A 145 -12.93 2.03 -29.67
CA CYS A 145 -12.29 0.97 -28.90
C CYS A 145 -11.18 1.48 -27.94
N TRP A 146 -10.42 2.46 -28.37
CA TRP A 146 -9.37 3.09 -27.56
C TRP A 146 -9.93 3.77 -26.30
N ALA A 147 -11.09 4.45 -26.41
CA ALA A 147 -11.74 5.10 -25.26
C ALA A 147 -12.27 4.08 -24.26
N PHE A 148 -12.89 3.00 -24.74
CA PHE A 148 -13.34 1.89 -23.90
C PHE A 148 -12.18 1.19 -23.19
N ALA A 149 -11.07 0.94 -23.89
CA ALA A 149 -9.87 0.35 -23.32
C ALA A 149 -9.26 1.25 -22.24
N ALA A 150 -9.11 2.54 -22.51
CA ALA A 150 -8.53 3.50 -21.58
C ALA A 150 -9.39 3.67 -20.30
N THR A 151 -10.71 3.81 -20.47
CA THR A 151 -11.63 3.93 -19.32
C THR A 151 -11.68 2.66 -18.49
N SER A 152 -11.72 1.48 -19.12
CA SER A 152 -11.71 0.20 -18.42
C SER A 152 -10.40 -0.04 -17.65
N ALA A 153 -9.26 0.33 -18.24
CA ALA A 153 -7.98 0.25 -17.55
C ALA A 153 -7.94 1.16 -16.32
N ARG A 154 -8.44 2.40 -16.44
CA ARG A 154 -8.54 3.34 -15.32
C ARG A 154 -9.49 2.85 -14.24
N GLU A 155 -10.68 2.38 -14.59
CA GLU A 155 -11.64 1.80 -13.64
C GLU A 155 -11.01 0.62 -12.89
N SER A 156 -10.36 -0.28 -13.62
CA SER A 156 -9.71 -1.46 -13.04
C SER A 156 -8.55 -1.09 -12.10
N SER A 157 -7.85 0.01 -12.37
CA SER A 157 -6.78 0.49 -11.49
C SER A 157 -7.27 1.04 -10.14
N LEU A 158 -8.56 1.44 -10.08
CA LEU A 158 -9.18 1.98 -8.87
C LEU A 158 -9.89 0.90 -8.04
N LEU A 159 -10.21 -0.24 -8.65
CA LEU A 159 -10.86 -1.37 -7.98
C LEU A 159 -9.86 -2.14 -7.08
N PRO A 160 -10.35 -2.73 -6.01
CA PRO A 160 -11.74 -2.72 -5.50
C PRO A 160 -12.07 -1.51 -4.61
N GLU A 161 -11.06 -0.66 -4.32
CA GLU A 161 -11.14 0.42 -3.33
C GLU A 161 -12.16 1.49 -3.74
N GLU A 162 -12.22 1.78 -5.04
CA GLU A 162 -13.14 2.76 -5.60
C GLU A 162 -13.89 2.19 -6.80
N LYS A 163 -15.21 2.31 -6.80
CA LYS A 163 -16.09 1.80 -7.87
C LYS A 163 -16.61 2.96 -8.70
N TYR A 164 -15.91 3.30 -9.75
CA TYR A 164 -16.32 4.29 -10.72
C TYR A 164 -16.77 3.63 -12.05
N SER A 165 -17.66 4.31 -12.75
CA SER A 165 -17.99 4.01 -14.15
C SER A 165 -17.83 5.31 -14.93
N PHE A 166 -16.73 5.41 -15.67
CA PHE A 166 -16.45 6.60 -16.47
C PHE A 166 -17.26 6.61 -17.76
N SER A 167 -17.78 7.79 -18.13
CA SER A 167 -18.39 7.95 -19.44
C SER A 167 -17.36 7.84 -20.56
N VAL A 168 -17.73 7.21 -21.66
CA VAL A 168 -16.94 7.14 -22.90
C VAL A 168 -17.50 8.07 -23.98
N ASP A 169 -18.59 8.79 -23.69
CA ASP A 169 -19.37 9.59 -24.63
C ASP A 169 -19.11 11.10 -24.48
N ASN A 170 -17.91 11.49 -24.06
CA ASN A 170 -17.54 12.92 -23.93
C ASN A 170 -16.55 13.34 -24.99
#